data_808017b794e5bb7dcbd98714cefb200e
#
_entry.id   808017b794e5bb7dcbd98714cefb200e
#
_cell.length_a   1.000
_cell.length_b   1.000
_cell.length_c   1.000
_cell.angle_alpha   90.00
_cell.angle_beta   90.00
_cell.angle_gamma   90.00
#
_symmetry.space_group_name_H-M   'P 1'
#
loop_
_entity.id
_entity.type
_entity.pdbx_description
1 polymer ?
#
loop_
_entity_poly.entity_id
_entity_poly.type
_entity_poly.pdbx_seq_one_letter_code
_entity_poly.pdbx_strand_id
1 'polypeptide(L)'
;MNNPIWLMSSAFDKLGLNELIEKAKIIGVQGIDLCVFRRDGTRQDHTATHLEYDSFGLEDAKRLIDQFNGASLQLSLGAFENMIGGEPEQRIKNQNHLLKLIRIAHLLGGDANNVKVGTFVGYNHELGIQENGFQKNLDEYKRVFEPIVKYAESLGVTILYENCPMEGWRSAAYTSTYNNLPGVLAARKLMYASIPSTAHGEIYDPSHDIWQHTDPAAVIAASDISRIHRIHVKTTRNLMNKGRVEWGGMYPMQQVDVTLANKAGVAQPMSDWDRHHYEAMLPGFGGTDHMDWRAFVDILQEKAFDGPFEIENEAKNSKDTGNLAATIQGYEAAVRFLSPMLWNLGADGYTFKKGEPLSISSVRQDIPIKTIGDL
;
A
#
# COMPACT_ATOMS: atom_id res chain seq x y z
N MET A 1 7.11 4.67 21.76
CA MET A 1 5.94 4.28 20.95
C MET A 1 5.45 2.91 21.39
N ASN A 2 4.22 2.54 21.10
CA ASN A 2 3.70 1.18 21.31
C ASN A 2 2.83 0.77 20.10
N ASN A 3 3.28 1.16 18.91
CA ASN A 3 2.51 0.93 17.68
C ASN A 3 2.44 -0.56 17.36
N PRO A 4 1.29 -1.07 16.91
CA PRO A 4 1.19 -2.45 16.49
C PRO A 4 1.95 -2.67 15.18
N ILE A 5 2.49 -3.88 15.00
CA ILE A 5 3.08 -4.34 13.74
C ILE A 5 2.06 -5.23 13.06
N TRP A 6 1.72 -4.92 11.83
CA TRP A 6 0.81 -5.70 10.98
C TRP A 6 1.56 -6.31 9.82
N LEU A 7 0.88 -7.16 9.06
CA LEU A 7 1.34 -7.62 7.77
C LEU A 7 0.30 -7.33 6.68
N MET A 8 0.78 -6.99 5.50
CA MET A 8 0.00 -7.01 4.27
C MET A 8 0.01 -8.43 3.69
N SER A 9 -1.15 -8.95 3.33
CA SER A 9 -1.29 -10.35 2.93
C SER A 9 -0.91 -10.66 1.47
N SER A 10 -0.42 -9.68 0.73
CA SER A 10 -0.07 -9.80 -0.70
C SER A 10 0.95 -10.92 -1.00
N ALA A 11 1.88 -11.18 -0.08
CA ALA A 11 2.89 -12.22 -0.24
C ALA A 11 2.37 -13.65 0.07
N PHE A 12 1.11 -13.78 0.47
CA PHE A 12 0.46 -15.05 0.82
C PHE A 12 -0.70 -15.40 -0.12
N ASP A 13 -0.58 -15.08 -1.39
CA ASP A 13 -1.59 -15.23 -2.42
C ASP A 13 -2.16 -16.66 -2.55
N LYS A 14 -1.37 -17.66 -2.15
CA LYS A 14 -1.74 -19.09 -2.22
C LYS A 14 -2.39 -19.63 -0.96
N LEU A 15 -2.42 -18.85 0.13
CA LEU A 15 -3.00 -19.32 1.40
C LEU A 15 -4.48 -18.97 1.49
N GLY A 16 -5.24 -19.90 2.05
CA GLY A 16 -6.60 -19.60 2.52
C GLY A 16 -6.57 -18.72 3.79
N LEU A 17 -7.70 -18.05 4.08
CA LEU A 17 -7.79 -17.11 5.20
C LEU A 17 -7.39 -17.70 6.55
N ASN A 18 -7.87 -18.91 6.86
CA ASN A 18 -7.54 -19.58 8.14
C ASN A 18 -6.03 -19.87 8.26
N GLU A 19 -5.42 -20.30 7.18
CA GLU A 19 -3.99 -20.58 7.15
C GLU A 19 -3.18 -19.31 7.28
N LEU A 20 -3.58 -18.21 6.61
CA LEU A 20 -3.00 -16.89 6.74
C LEU A 20 -3.04 -16.40 8.20
N ILE A 21 -4.18 -16.52 8.89
CA ILE A 21 -4.34 -16.16 10.30
C ILE A 21 -3.34 -16.94 11.17
N GLU A 22 -3.19 -18.24 10.96
CA GLU A 22 -2.21 -19.03 11.71
C GLU A 22 -0.76 -18.62 11.42
N LYS A 23 -0.43 -18.25 10.18
CA LYS A 23 0.91 -17.71 9.87
C LYS A 23 1.15 -16.36 10.52
N ALA A 24 0.16 -15.47 10.53
CA ALA A 24 0.25 -14.18 11.22
C ALA A 24 0.55 -14.34 12.71
N LYS A 25 -0.09 -15.31 13.38
CA LYS A 25 0.20 -15.65 14.79
C LYS A 25 1.64 -16.15 14.99
N ILE A 26 2.13 -17.02 14.09
CA ILE A 26 3.51 -17.54 14.14
C ILE A 26 4.52 -16.42 13.95
N ILE A 27 4.29 -15.52 13.01
CA ILE A 27 5.13 -14.35 12.74
C ILE A 27 5.13 -13.37 13.94
N GLY A 28 4.03 -13.33 14.71
CA GLY A 28 3.91 -12.48 15.89
C GLY A 28 3.42 -11.06 15.61
N VAL A 29 2.70 -10.86 14.51
CA VAL A 29 2.03 -9.58 14.20
C VAL A 29 0.71 -9.43 14.95
N GLN A 30 0.19 -8.20 15.04
CA GLN A 30 -1.03 -7.86 15.76
C GLN A 30 -2.21 -7.52 14.84
N GLY A 31 -2.00 -7.60 13.53
CA GLY A 31 -3.06 -7.37 12.55
C GLY A 31 -2.67 -7.77 11.14
N ILE A 32 -3.66 -7.82 10.27
CA ILE A 32 -3.50 -8.16 8.86
C ILE A 32 -4.24 -7.11 8.02
N ASP A 33 -3.56 -6.52 7.04
CA ASP A 33 -4.24 -5.90 5.91
C ASP A 33 -4.54 -6.98 4.88
N LEU A 34 -5.83 -7.32 4.78
CA LEU A 34 -6.28 -8.34 3.85
C LEU A 34 -6.31 -7.78 2.44
N CYS A 35 -5.44 -8.30 1.60
CA CYS A 35 -5.52 -8.06 0.17
C CYS A 35 -6.76 -8.72 -0.42
N VAL A 36 -7.54 -7.92 -1.12
CA VAL A 36 -8.78 -8.33 -1.78
C VAL A 36 -8.77 -7.79 -3.21
N PHE A 37 -7.81 -8.26 -4.01
CA PHE A 37 -7.71 -7.88 -5.41
C PHE A 37 -8.83 -8.49 -6.24
N ARG A 38 -9.18 -7.83 -7.34
CA ARG A 38 -10.16 -8.36 -8.27
C ARG A 38 -9.65 -9.63 -8.93
N ARG A 39 -10.49 -10.67 -9.02
CA ARG A 39 -10.17 -11.92 -9.71
C ARG A 39 -10.02 -11.75 -11.23
N ASP A 40 -10.72 -10.77 -11.80
CA ASP A 40 -10.64 -10.39 -13.22
C ASP A 40 -9.74 -9.16 -13.45
N GLY A 41 -8.89 -8.83 -12.48
CA GLY A 41 -7.95 -7.72 -12.55
C GLY A 41 -6.83 -7.96 -13.55
N THR A 42 -6.18 -6.87 -13.94
CA THR A 42 -5.06 -6.92 -14.91
C THR A 42 -3.69 -7.02 -14.25
N ARG A 43 -3.61 -6.85 -12.93
CA ARG A 43 -2.36 -6.99 -12.18
C ARG A 43 -1.95 -8.45 -12.11
N GLN A 44 -0.66 -8.72 -12.38
CA GLN A 44 -0.07 -10.05 -12.30
C GLN A 44 0.81 -10.25 -11.08
N ASP A 45 1.28 -9.16 -10.50
CA ASP A 45 2.17 -9.09 -9.35
C ASP A 45 1.43 -9.13 -8.01
N HIS A 46 0.14 -8.77 -8.01
CA HIS A 46 -0.72 -8.71 -6.84
C HIS A 46 -2.06 -9.36 -7.15
N THR A 47 -2.18 -10.63 -6.83
CA THR A 47 -3.36 -11.45 -7.13
C THR A 47 -4.08 -11.97 -5.90
N ALA A 48 -3.52 -11.70 -4.69
CA ALA A 48 -4.08 -12.18 -3.44
C ALA A 48 -5.51 -11.68 -3.22
N THR A 49 -6.44 -12.59 -2.95
CA THR A 49 -7.80 -12.25 -2.56
C THR A 49 -8.28 -13.24 -1.51
N HIS A 50 -8.39 -12.76 -0.27
CA HIS A 50 -8.68 -13.61 0.88
C HIS A 50 -10.16 -13.56 1.32
N LEU A 51 -11.00 -12.79 0.60
CA LEU A 51 -12.42 -12.67 0.87
C LEU A 51 -13.27 -12.94 -0.37
N GLU A 52 -14.46 -13.50 -0.16
CA GLU A 52 -15.51 -13.61 -1.15
C GLU A 52 -16.26 -12.28 -1.25
N TYR A 53 -15.70 -11.32 -1.96
CA TYR A 53 -16.17 -9.93 -1.96
C TYR A 53 -17.50 -9.70 -2.71
N ASP A 54 -17.87 -10.58 -3.65
CA ASP A 54 -19.10 -10.40 -4.43
C ASP A 54 -20.37 -10.78 -3.65
N SER A 55 -20.27 -11.78 -2.79
CA SER A 55 -21.38 -12.29 -1.96
C SER A 55 -21.25 -11.93 -0.48
N PHE A 56 -20.24 -11.15 -0.10
CA PHE A 56 -19.98 -10.81 1.30
C PHE A 56 -21.16 -10.09 1.94
N GLY A 57 -21.71 -10.69 2.99
CA GLY A 57 -22.86 -10.16 3.73
C GLY A 57 -22.62 -10.06 5.24
N LEU A 58 -23.70 -9.78 5.96
CA LEU A 58 -23.66 -9.54 7.41
C LEU A 58 -23.13 -10.76 8.21
N GLU A 59 -23.53 -11.96 7.83
CA GLU A 59 -23.08 -13.18 8.53
C GLU A 59 -21.60 -13.47 8.25
N ASP A 60 -21.10 -13.11 7.08
CA ASP A 60 -19.67 -13.18 6.76
C ASP A 60 -18.87 -12.20 7.60
N ALA A 61 -19.38 -10.98 7.79
CA ALA A 61 -18.77 -9.98 8.64
C ALA A 61 -18.64 -10.44 10.09
N LYS A 62 -19.71 -10.98 10.67
CA LYS A 62 -19.70 -11.52 12.03
C LYS A 62 -18.67 -12.66 12.16
N ARG A 63 -18.71 -13.63 11.23
CA ARG A 63 -17.79 -14.76 11.22
C ARG A 63 -16.33 -14.31 11.11
N LEU A 64 -16.03 -13.33 10.27
CA LEU A 64 -14.68 -12.79 10.09
C LEU A 64 -14.21 -12.09 11.37
N ILE A 65 -15.05 -11.29 12.02
CA ILE A 65 -14.75 -10.64 13.30
C ILE A 65 -14.46 -11.70 14.38
N ASP A 66 -15.26 -12.74 14.48
CA ASP A 66 -15.05 -13.83 15.46
C ASP A 66 -13.71 -14.54 15.20
N GLN A 67 -13.34 -14.81 13.94
CA GLN A 67 -12.07 -15.43 13.59
C GLN A 67 -10.87 -14.55 13.99
N PHE A 68 -10.93 -13.26 13.71
CA PHE A 68 -9.86 -12.33 14.05
C PHE A 68 -9.75 -12.09 15.54
N ASN A 69 -10.86 -11.96 16.25
CA ASN A 69 -10.89 -11.86 17.71
C ASN A 69 -10.36 -13.13 18.38
N GLY A 70 -10.74 -14.30 17.88
CA GLY A 70 -10.22 -15.60 18.36
C GLY A 70 -8.70 -15.72 18.19
N ALA A 71 -8.14 -15.05 17.19
CA ALA A 71 -6.71 -14.97 16.94
C ALA A 71 -6.01 -13.78 17.64
N SER A 72 -6.77 -12.89 18.29
CA SER A 72 -6.28 -11.61 18.85
C SER A 72 -5.62 -10.72 17.79
N LEU A 73 -6.15 -10.70 16.57
CA LEU A 73 -5.67 -9.89 15.46
C LEU A 73 -6.66 -8.79 15.11
N GLN A 74 -6.14 -7.68 14.62
CA GLN A 74 -6.89 -6.64 13.93
C GLN A 74 -6.89 -6.87 12.42
N LEU A 75 -7.83 -6.26 11.71
CA LEU A 75 -7.90 -6.38 10.26
C LEU A 75 -8.13 -5.03 9.57
N SER A 76 -7.76 -4.97 8.32
CA SER A 76 -8.13 -3.94 7.36
C SER A 76 -8.22 -4.57 5.97
N LEU A 77 -8.52 -3.76 4.97
CA LEU A 77 -8.73 -4.23 3.60
C LEU A 77 -7.89 -3.39 2.64
N GLY A 78 -7.36 -4.01 1.59
CA GLY A 78 -6.64 -3.28 0.54
C GLY A 78 -6.81 -3.89 -0.84
N ALA A 79 -6.94 -3.02 -1.85
CA ALA A 79 -6.81 -3.36 -3.26
C ALA A 79 -6.29 -2.15 -4.02
N PHE A 80 -5.15 -2.31 -4.64
CA PHE A 80 -4.35 -1.20 -5.18
C PHE A 80 -4.39 -1.20 -6.70
N GLU A 81 -5.35 -0.45 -7.26
CA GLU A 81 -5.63 -0.38 -8.69
C GLU A 81 -5.68 1.05 -9.21
N ASN A 82 -5.46 1.26 -10.52
CA ASN A 82 -5.59 2.57 -11.14
C ASN A 82 -7.07 2.95 -11.30
N MET A 83 -7.52 3.95 -10.55
CA MET A 83 -8.93 4.39 -10.52
C MET A 83 -9.24 5.48 -11.55
N ILE A 84 -8.24 6.25 -12.01
CA ILE A 84 -8.45 7.40 -12.90
C ILE A 84 -7.78 7.28 -14.27
N GLY A 85 -6.94 6.28 -14.47
CA GLY A 85 -6.21 6.04 -15.72
C GLY A 85 -6.47 4.66 -16.33
N GLY A 86 -5.84 4.41 -17.47
CA GLY A 86 -6.01 3.16 -18.22
C GLY A 86 -7.33 3.07 -18.99
N GLU A 87 -7.67 1.87 -19.42
CA GLU A 87 -8.87 1.62 -20.23
C GLU A 87 -10.16 1.94 -19.47
N PRO A 88 -11.13 2.64 -20.07
CA PRO A 88 -12.35 3.08 -19.39
C PRO A 88 -13.13 1.97 -18.69
N GLU A 89 -13.24 0.80 -19.32
CA GLU A 89 -13.94 -0.35 -18.74
C GLU A 89 -13.22 -0.85 -17.46
N GLN A 90 -11.89 -0.90 -17.47
CA GLN A 90 -11.12 -1.31 -16.29
C GLN A 90 -11.24 -0.30 -15.15
N ARG A 91 -11.22 0.99 -15.46
CA ARG A 91 -11.45 2.05 -14.45
C ARG A 91 -12.78 1.86 -13.72
N ILE A 92 -13.87 1.66 -14.48
CA ILE A 92 -15.21 1.44 -13.90
C ILE A 92 -15.22 0.19 -13.03
N LYS A 93 -14.60 -0.91 -13.47
CA LYS A 93 -14.49 -2.14 -12.68
C LYS A 93 -13.68 -1.90 -11.39
N ASN A 94 -12.56 -1.18 -11.47
CA ASN A 94 -11.73 -0.84 -10.31
C ASN A 94 -12.51 0.03 -9.30
N GLN A 95 -13.19 1.06 -9.78
CA GLN A 95 -14.03 1.94 -8.95
C GLN A 95 -15.17 1.16 -8.28
N ASN A 96 -15.86 0.32 -9.01
CA ASN A 96 -16.93 -0.53 -8.47
C ASN A 96 -16.39 -1.53 -7.42
N HIS A 97 -15.19 -2.05 -7.62
CA HIS A 97 -14.54 -2.92 -6.64
C HIS A 97 -14.20 -2.15 -5.36
N LEU A 98 -13.67 -0.95 -5.47
CA LEU A 98 -13.42 -0.09 -4.30
C LEU A 98 -14.71 0.18 -3.51
N LEU A 99 -15.85 0.42 -4.18
CA LEU A 99 -17.13 0.58 -3.51
C LEU A 99 -17.58 -0.69 -2.78
N LYS A 100 -17.31 -1.88 -3.33
CA LYS A 100 -17.54 -3.15 -2.61
C LYS A 100 -16.70 -3.24 -1.35
N LEU A 101 -15.41 -2.88 -1.42
CA LEU A 101 -14.52 -2.91 -0.25
C LEU A 101 -14.96 -1.90 0.82
N ILE A 102 -15.39 -0.70 0.44
CA ILE A 102 -15.97 0.29 1.35
C ILE A 102 -17.21 -0.28 2.05
N ARG A 103 -18.10 -0.95 1.30
CA ARG A 103 -19.27 -1.63 1.89
C ARG A 103 -18.85 -2.75 2.86
N ILE A 104 -17.88 -3.58 2.50
CA ILE A 104 -17.36 -4.63 3.38
C ILE A 104 -16.76 -4.04 4.65
N ALA A 105 -15.94 -2.99 4.53
CA ALA A 105 -15.39 -2.29 5.69
C ALA A 105 -16.50 -1.73 6.60
N HIS A 106 -17.55 -1.16 6.01
CA HIS A 106 -18.73 -0.71 6.76
C HIS A 106 -19.41 -1.87 7.52
N LEU A 107 -19.65 -3.02 6.88
CA LEU A 107 -20.21 -4.19 7.55
C LEU A 107 -19.32 -4.66 8.71
N LEU A 108 -18.02 -4.54 8.59
CA LEU A 108 -17.03 -4.87 9.64
C LEU A 108 -16.91 -3.80 10.73
N GLY A 109 -17.73 -2.75 10.69
CA GLY A 109 -17.75 -1.66 11.66
C GLY A 109 -16.96 -0.42 11.27
N GLY A 110 -16.29 -0.42 10.14
CA GLY A 110 -15.56 0.72 9.60
C GLY A 110 -14.55 1.30 10.59
N ASP A 111 -14.51 2.62 10.69
CA ASP A 111 -13.58 3.34 11.57
C ASP A 111 -13.78 3.03 13.07
N ALA A 112 -14.97 2.59 13.49
CA ALA A 112 -15.21 2.16 14.87
C ALA A 112 -14.44 0.89 15.25
N ASN A 113 -14.13 0.03 14.26
CA ASN A 113 -13.28 -1.14 14.41
C ASN A 113 -11.88 -0.94 13.79
N ASN A 114 -11.53 0.28 13.41
CA ASN A 114 -10.30 0.63 12.68
C ASN A 114 -10.14 -0.15 11.34
N VAL A 115 -11.25 -0.56 10.73
CA VAL A 115 -11.26 -1.23 9.42
C VAL A 115 -11.32 -0.17 8.32
N LYS A 116 -10.18 0.10 7.72
CA LYS A 116 -9.99 1.08 6.65
C LYS A 116 -9.78 0.38 5.31
N VAL A 117 -9.83 1.12 4.21
CA VAL A 117 -9.64 0.57 2.86
C VAL A 117 -8.44 1.21 2.18
N GLY A 118 -7.38 0.43 2.00
CA GLY A 118 -6.20 0.84 1.24
C GLY A 118 -6.45 0.77 -0.27
N THR A 119 -5.94 1.76 -1.02
CA THR A 119 -6.06 1.79 -2.49
C THR A 119 -5.02 2.71 -3.13
N PHE A 120 -4.92 2.67 -4.47
CA PHE A 120 -4.27 3.71 -5.25
C PHE A 120 -5.31 4.70 -5.79
N VAL A 121 -4.83 5.85 -6.21
CA VAL A 121 -5.59 6.80 -7.04
C VAL A 121 -5.36 6.51 -8.51
N GLY A 122 -4.12 6.27 -8.87
CA GLY A 122 -3.69 6.13 -10.23
C GLY A 122 -3.38 7.46 -10.93
N TYR A 123 -3.23 7.40 -12.22
CA TYR A 123 -2.91 8.54 -13.08
C TYR A 123 -3.43 8.32 -14.50
N ASN A 124 -4.01 9.35 -15.08
CA ASN A 124 -4.45 9.35 -16.47
C ASN A 124 -3.36 9.95 -17.35
N HIS A 125 -2.63 9.10 -18.06
CA HIS A 125 -1.50 9.51 -18.90
C HIS A 125 -1.95 10.35 -20.10
N GLU A 126 -3.14 10.11 -20.66
CA GLU A 126 -3.67 10.90 -21.77
C GLU A 126 -3.93 12.36 -21.36
N LEU A 127 -4.36 12.57 -20.13
CA LEU A 127 -4.45 13.91 -19.55
C LEU A 127 -3.07 14.45 -19.20
N GLY A 128 -2.18 13.59 -18.68
CA GLY A 128 -0.86 13.96 -18.17
C GLY A 128 0.09 14.56 -19.23
N ILE A 129 -0.04 14.13 -20.49
CA ILE A 129 0.77 14.65 -21.61
C ILE A 129 0.25 15.96 -22.20
N GLN A 130 -0.92 16.41 -21.78
CA GLN A 130 -1.50 17.67 -22.24
C GLN A 130 -0.94 18.86 -21.47
N GLU A 131 -1.14 20.07 -22.00
CA GLU A 131 -0.86 21.28 -21.24
C GLU A 131 -1.63 21.27 -19.91
N ASN A 132 -0.93 21.62 -18.82
CA ASN A 132 -1.45 21.53 -17.45
C ASN A 132 -1.92 20.11 -17.06
N GLY A 133 -1.23 19.07 -17.55
CA GLY A 133 -1.61 17.66 -17.38
C GLY A 133 -1.71 17.22 -15.92
N PHE A 134 -0.88 17.77 -15.03
CA PHE A 134 -1.00 17.49 -13.60
C PHE A 134 -2.32 18.04 -13.02
N GLN A 135 -2.66 19.31 -13.35
CA GLN A 135 -3.93 19.91 -12.91
C GLN A 135 -5.14 19.10 -13.41
N LYS A 136 -5.10 18.69 -14.69
CA LYS A 136 -6.15 17.85 -15.27
C LYS A 136 -6.31 16.51 -14.54
N ASN A 137 -5.22 15.91 -14.09
CA ASN A 137 -5.28 14.70 -13.28
C ASN A 137 -5.83 14.98 -11.88
N LEU A 138 -5.54 16.11 -11.27
CA LEU A 138 -6.12 16.54 -10.01
C LEU A 138 -7.63 16.79 -10.13
N ASP A 139 -8.07 17.40 -11.24
CA ASP A 139 -9.49 17.60 -11.54
C ASP A 139 -10.20 16.26 -11.77
N GLU A 140 -9.57 15.32 -12.48
CA GLU A 140 -10.10 13.97 -12.69
C GLU A 140 -10.16 13.19 -11.37
N TYR A 141 -9.14 13.30 -10.52
CA TYR A 141 -9.18 12.77 -9.16
C TYR A 141 -10.39 13.28 -8.40
N LYS A 142 -10.57 14.59 -8.37
CA LYS A 142 -11.73 15.21 -7.69
C LYS A 142 -13.04 14.68 -8.25
N ARG A 143 -13.17 14.65 -9.58
CA ARG A 143 -14.39 14.16 -10.24
C ARG A 143 -14.75 12.71 -9.85
N VAL A 144 -13.73 11.83 -9.75
CA VAL A 144 -13.94 10.42 -9.44
C VAL A 144 -14.06 10.19 -7.93
N PHE A 145 -13.17 10.77 -7.15
CA PHE A 145 -13.07 10.45 -5.73
C PHE A 145 -13.98 11.27 -4.82
N GLU A 146 -14.43 12.46 -5.20
CA GLU A 146 -15.33 13.24 -4.35
C GLU A 146 -16.61 12.48 -4.01
N PRO A 147 -17.34 11.86 -4.97
CA PRO A 147 -18.49 11.03 -4.63
C PRO A 147 -18.13 9.76 -3.85
N ILE A 148 -17.00 9.11 -4.16
CA ILE A 148 -16.53 7.92 -3.44
C ILE A 148 -16.19 8.26 -1.98
N VAL A 149 -15.47 9.36 -1.74
CA VAL A 149 -15.13 9.83 -0.39
C VAL A 149 -16.39 10.19 0.40
N LYS A 150 -17.34 10.90 -0.20
CA LYS A 150 -18.64 11.21 0.44
C LYS A 150 -19.41 9.93 0.80
N TYR A 151 -19.39 8.94 -0.08
CA TYR A 151 -20.00 7.65 0.21
C TYR A 151 -19.31 6.94 1.37
N ALA A 152 -17.98 6.86 1.37
CA ALA A 152 -17.21 6.28 2.47
C ALA A 152 -17.47 7.02 3.80
N GLU A 153 -17.48 8.35 3.79
CA GLU A 153 -17.79 9.20 4.94
C GLU A 153 -19.17 8.90 5.51
N SER A 154 -20.19 8.76 4.64
CA SER A 154 -21.54 8.42 5.05
C SER A 154 -21.67 7.04 5.71
N LEU A 155 -20.71 6.17 5.45
CA LEU A 155 -20.64 4.82 6.00
C LEU A 155 -19.67 4.69 7.21
N GLY A 156 -18.99 5.77 7.59
CA GLY A 156 -17.96 5.73 8.62
C GLY A 156 -16.77 4.88 8.24
N VAL A 157 -16.29 5.02 7.01
CA VAL A 157 -15.13 4.30 6.47
C VAL A 157 -14.12 5.30 5.93
N THR A 158 -12.86 5.16 6.31
CA THR A 158 -11.75 5.94 5.78
C THR A 158 -11.04 5.18 4.66
N ILE A 159 -10.81 5.86 3.54
CA ILE A 159 -10.02 5.38 2.40
C ILE A 159 -8.57 5.84 2.58
N LEU A 160 -7.61 4.97 2.32
CA LEU A 160 -6.19 5.29 2.44
C LEU A 160 -5.49 5.16 1.09
N TYR A 161 -4.80 6.22 0.67
CA TYR A 161 -4.01 6.22 -0.55
C TYR A 161 -2.55 5.91 -0.25
N GLU A 162 -1.96 4.99 -0.99
CA GLU A 162 -0.54 4.74 -0.89
C GLU A 162 0.26 5.68 -1.80
N ASN A 163 1.42 6.13 -1.31
CA ASN A 163 2.32 7.05 -2.03
C ASN A 163 3.21 6.35 -3.07
N CYS A 164 2.94 5.09 -3.43
CA CYS A 164 3.68 4.40 -4.49
C CYS A 164 3.60 5.20 -5.81
N PRO A 165 4.72 5.55 -6.46
CA PRO A 165 4.70 6.25 -7.75
C PRO A 165 4.33 5.36 -8.93
N MET A 166 4.20 4.04 -8.74
CA MET A 166 3.73 3.04 -9.71
C MET A 166 4.44 3.11 -11.06
N GLU A 167 5.74 3.03 -11.05
CA GLU A 167 6.55 3.05 -12.28
C GLU A 167 6.22 1.91 -13.26
N GLY A 168 5.75 0.77 -12.76
CA GLY A 168 5.29 -0.35 -13.57
C GLY A 168 4.07 -0.05 -14.45
N TRP A 169 3.33 1.02 -14.16
CA TRP A 169 2.20 1.47 -14.98
C TRP A 169 2.62 2.40 -16.13
N ARG A 170 3.90 2.69 -16.24
CA ARG A 170 4.40 3.55 -17.30
C ARG A 170 4.14 2.91 -18.66
N SER A 171 3.47 3.64 -19.54
CA SER A 171 3.37 3.29 -20.94
C SER A 171 4.62 3.75 -21.69
N ALA A 172 5.14 2.91 -22.61
CA ALA A 172 6.22 3.30 -23.51
C ALA A 172 5.85 4.49 -24.42
N ALA A 173 4.56 4.74 -24.62
CA ALA A 173 4.05 5.86 -25.40
C ALA A 173 4.10 7.21 -24.65
N TYR A 174 4.22 7.18 -23.32
CA TYR A 174 4.18 8.38 -22.50
C TYR A 174 5.50 8.59 -21.76
N THR A 175 6.03 9.79 -21.85
CA THR A 175 7.25 10.21 -21.14
C THR A 175 6.95 10.77 -19.74
N SER A 176 5.69 10.75 -19.30
CA SER A 176 5.31 11.23 -17.99
C SER A 176 5.98 10.39 -16.89
N THR A 177 6.42 11.07 -15.86
CA THR A 177 7.04 10.47 -14.69
C THR A 177 6.04 10.07 -13.61
N TYR A 178 4.81 10.57 -13.70
CA TYR A 178 3.74 10.24 -12.77
C TYR A 178 2.92 9.06 -13.28
N ASN A 179 2.70 8.08 -12.40
CA ASN A 179 1.84 6.94 -12.69
C ASN A 179 0.82 6.71 -11.57
N ASN A 180 0.98 7.39 -10.43
CA ASN A 180 0.01 7.42 -9.34
C ASN A 180 0.06 8.82 -8.70
N LEU A 181 -1.07 9.48 -8.64
CA LEU A 181 -1.16 10.90 -8.23
C LEU A 181 -0.56 11.18 -6.84
N PRO A 182 -0.82 10.37 -5.79
CA PRO A 182 -0.26 10.59 -4.45
C PRO A 182 1.24 10.31 -4.32
N GLY A 183 1.95 9.99 -5.40
CA GLY A 183 3.37 9.59 -5.39
C GLY A 183 4.34 10.63 -4.82
N VAL A 184 3.93 11.90 -4.66
CA VAL A 184 4.74 12.96 -4.06
C VAL A 184 3.93 13.81 -3.09
N LEU A 185 4.60 14.35 -2.05
CA LEU A 185 3.95 15.10 -0.98
C LEU A 185 3.12 16.30 -1.48
N ALA A 186 3.64 17.04 -2.46
CA ALA A 186 2.91 18.20 -3.01
C ALA A 186 1.56 17.79 -3.61
N ALA A 187 1.52 16.68 -4.35
CA ALA A 187 0.29 16.16 -4.92
C ALA A 187 -0.71 15.75 -3.82
N ARG A 188 -0.26 15.05 -2.78
CA ARG A 188 -1.11 14.67 -1.64
C ARG A 188 -1.75 15.90 -0.97
N LYS A 189 -0.96 16.95 -0.71
CA LYS A 189 -1.49 18.21 -0.16
C LYS A 189 -2.57 18.84 -1.04
N LEU A 190 -2.38 18.84 -2.36
CA LEU A 190 -3.36 19.37 -3.31
C LEU A 190 -4.63 18.49 -3.38
N MET A 191 -4.47 17.17 -3.30
CA MET A 191 -5.59 16.22 -3.25
C MET A 191 -6.48 16.48 -2.02
N TYR A 192 -5.89 16.61 -0.82
CA TYR A 192 -6.65 16.90 0.40
C TYR A 192 -7.29 18.29 0.37
N ALA A 193 -6.63 19.27 -0.21
CA ALA A 193 -7.23 20.60 -0.42
C ALA A 193 -8.42 20.57 -1.40
N SER A 194 -8.39 19.68 -2.40
CA SER A 194 -9.45 19.57 -3.41
C SER A 194 -10.71 18.85 -2.92
N ILE A 195 -10.55 17.91 -1.96
CA ILE A 195 -11.64 17.18 -1.30
C ILE A 195 -11.46 17.31 0.23
N PRO A 196 -12.03 18.36 0.86
CA PRO A 196 -11.80 18.64 2.28
C PRO A 196 -12.65 17.74 3.19
N SER A 197 -12.40 16.43 3.19
CA SER A 197 -13.03 15.43 4.07
C SER A 197 -11.96 14.75 4.93
N THR A 198 -12.33 14.21 6.08
CA THR A 198 -11.45 13.36 6.92
C THR A 198 -11.60 11.88 6.60
N ALA A 199 -12.54 11.49 5.73
CA ALA A 199 -12.77 10.11 5.34
C ALA A 199 -11.77 9.58 4.30
N HIS A 200 -10.64 10.28 4.10
CA HIS A 200 -9.52 9.80 3.32
C HIS A 200 -8.17 10.26 3.90
N GLY A 201 -7.16 9.42 3.78
CA GLY A 201 -5.83 9.62 4.33
C GLY A 201 -4.76 8.86 3.55
N GLU A 202 -3.67 8.51 4.23
CA GLU A 202 -2.49 7.91 3.63
C GLU A 202 -2.13 6.58 4.28
N ILE A 203 -1.66 5.65 3.44
CA ILE A 203 -0.67 4.63 3.77
C ILE A 203 0.66 5.19 3.26
N TYR A 204 1.59 5.44 4.16
CA TYR A 204 2.88 5.99 3.78
C TYR A 204 3.95 4.90 3.73
N ASP A 205 4.53 4.71 2.55
CA ASP A 205 5.64 3.82 2.30
C ASP A 205 6.93 4.61 2.10
N PRO A 206 7.90 4.51 3.03
CA PRO A 206 9.16 5.24 2.94
C PRO A 206 10.06 4.78 1.80
N SER A 207 9.91 3.53 1.33
CA SER A 207 10.76 2.99 0.27
C SER A 207 10.63 3.78 -1.03
N HIS A 208 9.42 4.28 -1.30
CA HIS A 208 9.11 5.04 -2.51
C HIS A 208 9.79 6.41 -2.56
N ASP A 209 10.05 7.01 -1.41
CA ASP A 209 10.81 8.25 -1.35
C ASP A 209 12.31 8.01 -1.54
N ILE A 210 12.85 6.89 -1.01
CA ILE A 210 14.27 6.57 -1.15
C ILE A 210 14.67 6.39 -2.61
N TRP A 211 13.89 5.66 -3.42
CA TRP A 211 14.23 5.55 -4.85
C TRP A 211 13.96 6.81 -5.65
N GLN A 212 13.14 7.73 -5.14
CA GLN A 212 13.00 9.08 -5.67
C GLN A 212 14.11 10.02 -5.15
N HIS A 213 15.08 9.52 -4.38
CA HIS A 213 16.16 10.29 -3.76
C HIS A 213 15.66 11.39 -2.82
N THR A 214 14.55 11.13 -2.15
CA THR A 214 13.97 11.98 -1.12
C THR A 214 14.15 11.33 0.24
N ASP A 215 14.34 12.12 1.29
CA ASP A 215 14.47 11.66 2.66
C ASP A 215 13.08 11.42 3.29
N PRO A 216 12.70 10.17 3.63
CA PRO A 216 11.41 9.87 4.24
C PRO A 216 11.16 10.60 5.57
N ALA A 217 12.19 10.81 6.40
CA ALA A 217 12.05 11.55 7.66
C ALA A 217 11.67 13.01 7.40
N ALA A 218 12.32 13.65 6.42
CA ALA A 218 11.97 15.01 6.00
C ALA A 218 10.55 15.11 5.41
N VAL A 219 10.12 14.11 4.64
CA VAL A 219 8.76 14.04 4.08
C VAL A 219 7.73 13.94 5.20
N ILE A 220 7.93 13.04 6.18
CA ILE A 220 7.03 12.93 7.35
C ILE A 220 7.03 14.21 8.15
N ALA A 221 8.19 14.84 8.38
CA ALA A 221 8.28 16.12 9.09
C ALA A 221 7.41 17.20 8.45
N ALA A 222 7.33 17.23 7.12
CA ALA A 222 6.55 18.18 6.33
C ALA A 222 5.10 17.76 6.07
N SER A 223 4.70 16.53 6.45
CA SER A 223 3.37 15.99 6.26
C SER A 223 2.41 16.37 7.40
N ASP A 224 1.12 16.39 7.10
CA ASP A 224 0.05 16.39 8.09
C ASP A 224 -0.11 14.98 8.66
N ILE A 225 0.36 14.75 9.88
CA ILE A 225 0.36 13.44 10.51
C ILE A 225 -1.07 12.90 10.72
N SER A 226 -2.07 13.76 10.83
CA SER A 226 -3.47 13.34 11.01
C SER A 226 -4.04 12.64 9.76
N ARG A 227 -3.37 12.77 8.62
CA ARG A 227 -3.72 12.09 7.37
C ARG A 227 -3.04 10.72 7.24
N ILE A 228 -1.97 10.47 7.98
CA ILE A 228 -1.21 9.22 7.88
C ILE A 228 -1.78 8.23 8.89
N HIS A 229 -2.40 7.17 8.40
CA HIS A 229 -3.05 6.16 9.22
C HIS A 229 -2.24 4.88 9.36
N ARG A 230 -1.30 4.64 8.42
CA ARG A 230 -0.42 3.47 8.39
C ARG A 230 0.92 3.81 7.79
N ILE A 231 1.91 3.04 8.21
CA ILE A 231 3.24 3.03 7.61
C ILE A 231 3.46 1.66 6.98
N HIS A 232 3.67 1.59 5.67
CA HIS A 232 4.19 0.38 5.05
C HIS A 232 5.65 0.18 5.45
N VAL A 233 5.96 -1.02 5.90
CA VAL A 233 7.32 -1.42 6.28
C VAL A 233 7.92 -2.19 5.13
N LYS A 234 8.39 -1.42 4.21
CA LYS A 234 9.23 -1.84 3.08
C LYS A 234 10.37 -0.84 2.98
N THR A 235 11.49 -1.28 2.54
CA THR A 235 12.64 -0.44 2.28
C THR A 235 13.24 -0.78 0.93
N THR A 236 14.23 -0.04 0.54
CA THR A 236 14.87 -0.23 -0.76
C THR A 236 16.36 -0.02 -0.70
N ARG A 237 17.06 -0.68 -1.60
CA ARG A 237 18.46 -0.44 -1.90
C ARG A 237 18.59 0.00 -3.35
N ASN A 238 19.14 1.19 -3.56
CA ASN A 238 19.46 1.66 -4.90
C ASN A 238 20.65 0.90 -5.45
N LEU A 239 20.48 0.24 -6.58
CA LEU A 239 21.52 -0.57 -7.19
C LEU A 239 22.44 0.30 -8.06
N MET A 240 23.76 0.21 -7.80
CA MET A 240 24.79 0.81 -8.62
C MET A 240 25.35 -0.25 -9.57
N ASN A 241 24.58 -0.61 -10.56
CA ASN A 241 24.98 -1.54 -11.61
C ASN A 241 25.45 -0.79 -12.87
N LYS A 242 25.93 -1.55 -13.86
CA LYS A 242 26.44 -0.99 -15.12
C LYS A 242 25.37 -0.16 -15.84
N GLY A 243 24.11 -0.61 -15.87
CA GLY A 243 23.01 0.12 -16.49
C GLY A 243 22.78 1.48 -15.84
N ARG A 244 22.77 1.54 -14.50
CA ARG A 244 22.61 2.80 -13.78
C ARG A 244 23.80 3.75 -13.98
N VAL A 245 25.01 3.21 -14.04
CA VAL A 245 26.20 4.03 -14.29
C VAL A 245 26.18 4.63 -15.68
N GLU A 246 25.77 3.87 -16.68
CA GLU A 246 25.81 4.31 -18.09
C GLU A 246 24.59 5.13 -18.50
N TRP A 247 23.40 4.85 -17.95
CA TRP A 247 22.13 5.48 -18.34
C TRP A 247 21.57 6.44 -17.30
N GLY A 248 22.18 6.51 -16.11
CA GLY A 248 21.75 7.42 -15.05
C GLY A 248 20.57 6.92 -14.23
N GLY A 249 19.99 7.84 -13.49
CA GLY A 249 19.18 7.69 -12.31
C GLY A 249 17.78 7.09 -12.40
N MET A 250 16.78 7.88 -11.98
CA MET A 250 15.44 7.40 -11.63
C MET A 250 14.54 7.08 -12.84
N TYR A 251 14.86 7.61 -14.01
CA TYR A 251 13.97 7.50 -15.15
C TYR A 251 14.50 6.48 -16.13
N PRO A 252 13.77 5.38 -16.38
CA PRO A 252 14.17 4.44 -17.41
C PRO A 252 14.21 5.17 -18.76
N MET A 253 15.34 5.02 -19.44
CA MET A 253 15.48 5.50 -20.81
C MET A 253 14.59 4.69 -21.75
N GLN A 254 14.24 5.26 -22.88
CA GLN A 254 13.57 4.51 -23.92
C GLN A 254 14.44 3.34 -24.39
N GLN A 255 13.79 2.30 -24.89
CA GLN A 255 14.50 1.14 -25.44
C GLN A 255 15.47 1.57 -26.55
N VAL A 256 16.67 1.04 -26.50
CA VAL A 256 17.68 1.18 -27.51
C VAL A 256 17.77 -0.13 -28.30
N ASP A 257 18.11 -0.05 -29.57
CA ASP A 257 18.37 -1.23 -30.38
C ASP A 257 19.45 -2.12 -29.70
N VAL A 258 19.11 -3.39 -29.45
CA VAL A 258 19.99 -4.33 -28.75
C VAL A 258 21.31 -4.52 -29.51
N THR A 259 21.24 -4.55 -30.85
CA THR A 259 22.43 -4.73 -31.70
C THR A 259 23.36 -3.53 -31.58
N LEU A 260 22.79 -2.32 -31.57
CA LEU A 260 23.55 -1.09 -31.38
C LEU A 260 24.22 -1.03 -30.02
N ALA A 261 23.48 -1.31 -28.95
CA ALA A 261 24.03 -1.30 -27.60
C ALA A 261 25.13 -2.35 -27.41
N ASN A 262 24.92 -3.58 -27.90
CA ASN A 262 25.94 -4.62 -27.87
C ASN A 262 27.20 -4.22 -28.65
N LYS A 263 27.04 -3.65 -29.84
CA LYS A 263 28.17 -3.16 -30.66
C LYS A 263 28.94 -2.06 -29.96
N ALA A 264 28.28 -1.17 -29.25
CA ALA A 264 28.90 -0.10 -28.49
C ALA A 264 29.43 -0.57 -27.12
N GLY A 265 29.14 -1.78 -26.71
CA GLY A 265 29.55 -2.31 -25.40
C GLY A 265 28.85 -1.65 -24.21
N VAL A 266 27.71 -0.99 -24.43
CA VAL A 266 26.90 -0.35 -23.39
C VAL A 266 25.81 -1.30 -22.89
N ALA A 267 25.37 -1.13 -21.65
CA ALA A 267 24.27 -1.86 -21.09
C ALA A 267 22.96 -1.52 -21.82
N GLN A 268 22.04 -2.46 -21.87
CA GLN A 268 20.69 -2.14 -22.31
C GLN A 268 20.03 -1.18 -21.32
N PRO A 269 19.37 -0.12 -21.81
CA PRO A 269 18.48 0.68 -21.00
C PRO A 269 17.31 -0.20 -20.58
N MET A 270 16.83 0.05 -19.40
CA MET A 270 16.02 -0.92 -18.73
C MET A 270 14.54 -0.70 -18.94
N SER A 271 13.86 -1.78 -19.32
CA SER A 271 12.41 -1.86 -19.34
C SER A 271 11.83 -2.27 -17.97
N ASP A 272 12.66 -2.83 -17.10
CA ASP A 272 12.27 -3.32 -15.79
C ASP A 272 13.03 -2.52 -14.72
N TRP A 273 12.33 -1.57 -14.12
CA TRP A 273 12.86 -0.66 -13.13
C TRP A 273 13.45 -1.38 -11.92
N ASP A 274 12.71 -2.32 -11.34
CA ASP A 274 13.10 -3.03 -10.12
C ASP A 274 14.40 -3.80 -10.24
N ARG A 275 14.66 -4.37 -11.40
CA ARG A 275 15.83 -5.23 -11.58
C ARG A 275 17.14 -4.48 -11.61
N HIS A 276 17.10 -3.21 -11.95
CA HIS A 276 18.30 -2.54 -12.39
C HIS A 276 18.62 -1.24 -11.67
N HIS A 277 17.61 -0.58 -11.07
CA HIS A 277 17.80 0.69 -10.40
C HIS A 277 17.71 0.59 -8.89
N TYR A 278 16.80 -0.22 -8.38
CA TYR A 278 16.63 -0.47 -6.95
C TYR A 278 16.17 -1.91 -6.71
N GLU A 279 16.24 -2.31 -5.47
CA GLU A 279 15.78 -3.61 -4.99
C GLU A 279 14.90 -3.39 -3.77
N ALA A 280 13.67 -3.89 -3.80
CA ALA A 280 12.79 -3.89 -2.65
C ALA A 280 13.35 -4.84 -1.57
N MET A 281 13.35 -4.37 -0.33
CA MET A 281 13.94 -5.08 0.81
C MET A 281 13.01 -5.02 2.01
N LEU A 282 13.16 -5.98 2.90
CA LEU A 282 12.59 -5.90 4.24
C LEU A 282 13.66 -5.46 5.24
N PRO A 283 13.35 -4.61 6.22
CA PRO A 283 14.30 -4.23 7.24
C PRO A 283 14.74 -5.45 8.04
N GLY A 284 16.02 -5.55 8.31
CA GLY A 284 16.61 -6.68 9.03
C GLY A 284 16.72 -7.99 8.25
N PHE A 285 16.37 -8.00 6.94
CA PHE A 285 16.43 -9.20 6.10
C PHE A 285 17.15 -8.94 4.77
N GLY A 286 18.23 -9.65 4.53
CA GLY A 286 18.89 -9.67 3.21
C GLY A 286 19.90 -8.58 2.92
N GLY A 287 20.38 -7.85 3.91
CA GLY A 287 21.50 -6.91 3.76
C GLY A 287 21.20 -5.48 4.18
N THR A 288 22.08 -4.56 3.79
CA THR A 288 21.97 -3.14 4.14
C THR A 288 21.06 -2.41 3.14
N ASP A 289 20.06 -1.75 3.63
CA ASP A 289 19.20 -0.83 2.85
C ASP A 289 19.72 0.62 2.92
N HIS A 290 19.01 1.53 2.27
CA HIS A 290 19.35 2.97 2.25
C HIS A 290 18.45 3.81 3.16
N MET A 291 17.71 3.19 4.08
CA MET A 291 16.81 3.89 4.99
C MET A 291 17.41 4.09 6.38
N ASP A 292 17.37 5.31 6.88
CA ASP A 292 17.59 5.59 8.30
C ASP A 292 16.28 5.38 9.08
N TRP A 293 16.03 4.12 9.44
CA TRP A 293 14.85 3.72 10.22
C TRP A 293 14.76 4.44 11.57
N ARG A 294 15.89 4.74 12.19
CA ARG A 294 15.90 5.39 13.50
C ARG A 294 15.40 6.83 13.39
N ALA A 295 15.98 7.61 12.49
CA ALA A 295 15.54 8.98 12.24
C ALA A 295 14.06 9.04 11.84
N PHE A 296 13.63 8.10 10.99
CA PHE A 296 12.23 8.02 10.55
C PHE A 296 11.27 7.73 11.71
N VAL A 297 11.57 6.76 12.57
CA VAL A 297 10.74 6.42 13.72
C VAL A 297 10.75 7.55 14.76
N ASP A 298 11.88 8.22 14.98
CA ASP A 298 11.97 9.33 15.92
C ASP A 298 11.05 10.51 15.51
N ILE A 299 11.01 10.86 14.22
CA ILE A 299 10.06 11.89 13.71
C ILE A 299 8.59 11.45 13.86
N LEU A 300 8.27 10.19 13.59
CA LEU A 300 6.91 9.68 13.81
C LEU A 300 6.51 9.76 15.29
N GLN A 301 7.45 9.47 16.18
CA GLN A 301 7.24 9.59 17.62
C GLN A 301 7.02 11.06 18.06
N GLU A 302 7.84 11.99 17.56
CA GLU A 302 7.69 13.43 17.81
C GLU A 302 6.33 13.95 17.35
N LYS A 303 5.81 13.42 16.25
CA LYS A 303 4.48 13.76 15.73
C LYS A 303 3.33 12.97 16.36
N ALA A 304 3.62 12.15 17.38
CA ALA A 304 2.65 11.31 18.07
C ALA A 304 1.85 10.36 17.15
N PHE A 305 2.50 9.81 16.11
CA PHE A 305 1.89 8.80 15.26
C PHE A 305 1.52 7.56 16.08
N ASP A 306 0.28 7.09 15.96
CA ASP A 306 -0.26 5.97 16.75
C ASP A 306 -0.80 4.80 15.88
N GLY A 307 -0.69 4.91 14.56
CA GLY A 307 -1.12 3.88 13.61
C GLY A 307 -0.19 2.67 13.55
N PRO A 308 -0.60 1.60 12.86
CA PRO A 308 0.21 0.40 12.68
C PRO A 308 1.39 0.62 11.73
N PHE A 309 2.44 -0.17 11.97
CA PHE A 309 3.53 -0.43 11.04
C PHE A 309 3.22 -1.75 10.32
N GLU A 310 2.92 -1.68 9.05
CA GLU A 310 2.43 -2.79 8.23
C GLU A 310 3.51 -3.29 7.30
N ILE A 311 4.00 -4.52 7.54
CA ILE A 311 5.06 -5.11 6.74
C ILE A 311 4.50 -5.50 5.37
N GLU A 312 5.01 -4.85 4.33
CA GLU A 312 4.76 -5.21 2.94
C GLU A 312 5.98 -5.96 2.39
N ASN A 313 5.80 -7.25 2.13
CA ASN A 313 6.89 -8.10 1.66
C ASN A 313 6.92 -8.20 0.14
N GLU A 314 7.80 -7.42 -0.47
CA GLU A 314 8.15 -7.47 -1.89
C GLU A 314 9.62 -7.87 -2.14
N ALA A 315 10.32 -8.29 -1.08
CA ALA A 315 11.73 -8.68 -1.19
C ALA A 315 11.88 -9.99 -1.99
N LYS A 316 12.66 -9.95 -3.05
CA LYS A 316 12.89 -11.10 -3.96
C LYS A 316 13.42 -12.34 -3.27
N ASN A 317 14.29 -12.16 -2.28
CA ASN A 317 14.86 -13.26 -1.48
C ASN A 317 13.90 -13.81 -0.41
N SER A 318 12.72 -13.27 -0.29
CA SER A 318 11.66 -13.69 0.62
C SER A 318 10.40 -14.12 -0.15
N LYS A 319 9.71 -13.18 -0.80
CA LYS A 319 8.43 -13.41 -1.52
C LYS A 319 8.61 -14.28 -2.76
N ASP A 320 9.58 -13.95 -3.61
CA ASP A 320 9.71 -14.56 -4.95
C ASP A 320 10.46 -15.89 -4.97
N THR A 321 10.80 -16.42 -3.81
CA THR A 321 11.50 -17.71 -3.71
C THR A 321 10.62 -18.91 -4.04
N GLY A 322 9.30 -18.75 -4.07
CA GLY A 322 8.34 -19.85 -4.12
C GLY A 322 8.34 -20.72 -2.84
N ASN A 323 9.04 -20.27 -1.78
CA ASN A 323 9.20 -20.98 -0.53
C ASN A 323 8.52 -20.22 0.62
N LEU A 324 7.40 -20.75 1.09
CA LEU A 324 6.63 -20.16 2.20
C LEU A 324 7.48 -19.94 3.46
N ALA A 325 8.43 -20.81 3.76
CA ALA A 325 9.31 -20.63 4.92
C ALA A 325 10.20 -19.38 4.77
N ALA A 326 10.72 -19.09 3.58
CA ALA A 326 11.49 -17.89 3.32
C ALA A 326 10.63 -16.63 3.44
N THR A 327 9.38 -16.70 2.97
CA THR A 327 8.41 -15.60 3.15
C THR A 327 8.17 -15.32 4.63
N ILE A 328 7.90 -16.33 5.44
CA ILE A 328 7.69 -16.20 6.89
C ILE A 328 8.94 -15.63 7.56
N GLN A 329 10.13 -16.14 7.24
CA GLN A 329 11.40 -15.65 7.80
C GLN A 329 11.63 -14.16 7.51
N GLY A 330 11.24 -13.67 6.33
CA GLY A 330 11.31 -12.26 6.00
C GLY A 330 10.45 -11.40 6.93
N TYR A 331 9.20 -11.79 7.14
CA TYR A 331 8.30 -11.09 8.08
C TYR A 331 8.83 -11.16 9.53
N GLU A 332 9.25 -12.32 9.99
CA GLU A 332 9.82 -12.46 11.35
C GLU A 332 11.08 -11.61 11.55
N ALA A 333 11.93 -11.50 10.53
CA ALA A 333 13.11 -10.64 10.58
C ALA A 333 12.72 -9.17 10.69
N ALA A 334 11.71 -8.72 9.92
CA ALA A 334 11.20 -7.35 10.00
C ALA A 334 10.55 -7.05 11.37
N VAL A 335 9.77 -7.99 11.93
CA VAL A 335 9.22 -7.85 13.30
C VAL A 335 10.35 -7.69 14.33
N ARG A 336 11.37 -8.57 14.28
CA ARG A 336 12.53 -8.49 15.20
C ARG A 336 13.32 -7.19 15.05
N PHE A 337 13.41 -6.67 13.84
CA PHE A 337 14.08 -5.40 13.57
C PHE A 337 13.32 -4.20 14.14
N LEU A 338 11.99 -4.16 13.95
CA LEU A 338 11.15 -3.04 14.36
C LEU A 338 10.86 -3.01 15.88
N SER A 339 10.70 -4.19 16.50
CA SER A 339 10.27 -4.30 17.89
C SER A 339 11.09 -3.43 18.86
N PRO A 340 12.43 -3.38 18.80
CA PRO A 340 13.23 -2.55 19.70
C PRO A 340 13.04 -1.03 19.51
N MET A 341 12.56 -0.62 18.34
CA MET A 341 12.29 0.80 18.05
C MET A 341 10.88 1.21 18.42
N LEU A 342 9.91 0.29 18.30
CA LEU A 342 8.50 0.59 18.48
C LEU A 342 7.97 0.21 19.86
N TRP A 343 8.56 -0.78 20.54
CA TRP A 343 8.03 -1.36 21.76
C TRP A 343 8.95 -1.18 22.95
N ASN A 344 8.34 -1.01 24.13
CA ASN A 344 9.09 -0.95 25.37
C ASN A 344 9.53 -2.36 25.78
N LEU A 345 10.78 -2.51 26.18
CA LEU A 345 11.30 -3.74 26.77
C LEU A 345 11.02 -3.74 28.27
N GLY A 346 10.13 -4.61 28.71
CA GLY A 346 9.86 -4.89 30.13
C GLY A 346 10.61 -6.12 30.63
N ALA A 347 10.38 -6.49 31.88
CA ALA A 347 10.97 -7.69 32.50
C ALA A 347 10.57 -8.99 31.78
N ASP A 348 9.34 -9.01 31.26
CA ASP A 348 8.72 -10.17 30.59
C ASP A 348 8.82 -10.10 29.05
N GLY A 349 9.67 -9.23 28.50
CA GLY A 349 9.86 -9.02 27.07
C GLY A 349 9.27 -7.69 26.57
N TYR A 350 9.13 -7.57 25.25
CA TYR A 350 8.56 -6.38 24.63
C TYR A 350 7.06 -6.25 24.90
N THR A 351 6.63 -5.06 25.28
CA THR A 351 5.21 -4.71 25.38
C THR A 351 4.80 -3.81 24.24
N PHE A 352 3.71 -4.16 23.57
CA PHE A 352 3.11 -3.36 22.50
C PHE A 352 1.65 -3.02 22.85
N LYS A 353 1.13 -1.96 22.24
CA LYS A 353 -0.28 -1.62 22.36
C LYS A 353 -1.09 -2.71 21.62
N LYS A 354 -1.77 -3.56 22.38
CA LYS A 354 -2.77 -4.43 21.77
C LYS A 354 -3.87 -3.55 21.18
N GLY A 355 -4.27 -3.88 19.94
CA GLY A 355 -5.47 -3.30 19.39
C GLY A 355 -6.68 -3.73 20.22
N GLU A 356 -7.68 -2.87 20.30
CA GLU A 356 -8.96 -3.27 20.89
C GLU A 356 -9.57 -4.41 20.04
N PRO A 357 -10.18 -5.40 20.66
CA PRO A 357 -10.91 -6.44 19.92
C PRO A 357 -11.93 -5.80 18.98
N LEU A 358 -12.12 -6.39 17.81
CA LEU A 358 -13.14 -5.97 16.87
C LEU A 358 -14.51 -6.11 17.52
N SER A 359 -15.26 -5.03 17.60
CA SER A 359 -16.56 -5.03 18.28
C SER A 359 -17.65 -5.57 17.35
N ILE A 360 -18.30 -6.66 17.75
CA ILE A 360 -19.50 -7.16 17.05
C ILE A 360 -20.63 -6.14 17.11
N SER A 361 -20.73 -5.34 18.18
CA SER A 361 -21.74 -4.28 18.27
C SER A 361 -21.52 -3.14 17.27
N SER A 362 -20.32 -3.03 16.70
CA SER A 362 -19.99 -2.09 15.62
C SER A 362 -20.38 -2.61 14.25
N VAL A 363 -20.76 -3.89 14.10
CA VAL A 363 -21.27 -4.46 12.83
C VAL A 363 -22.49 -3.68 12.39
N ARG A 364 -22.46 -3.18 11.18
CA ARG A 364 -23.51 -2.31 10.63
C ARG A 364 -24.55 -3.14 9.89
N GLN A 365 -25.72 -2.54 9.68
CA GLN A 365 -26.75 -3.16 8.84
C GLN A 365 -26.23 -3.33 7.42
N ASP A 366 -26.70 -4.40 6.77
CA ASP A 366 -26.42 -4.63 5.37
C ASP A 366 -27.03 -3.54 4.49
N ILE A 367 -26.28 -3.11 3.51
CA ILE A 367 -26.66 -2.07 2.55
C ILE A 367 -26.46 -2.59 1.13
N PRO A 368 -27.22 -2.09 0.15
CA PRO A 368 -27.04 -2.50 -1.24
C PRO A 368 -25.62 -2.24 -1.75
N ILE A 369 -25.13 -3.14 -2.60
CA ILE A 369 -23.91 -2.91 -3.36
C ILE A 369 -24.18 -1.78 -4.35
N LYS A 370 -23.39 -0.72 -4.28
CA LYS A 370 -23.43 0.39 -5.22
C LYS A 370 -22.38 0.25 -6.32
N THR A 371 -22.69 0.81 -7.46
CA THR A 371 -21.75 1.06 -8.55
C THR A 371 -21.39 2.54 -8.62
N ILE A 372 -20.36 2.89 -9.38
CA ILE A 372 -19.99 4.30 -9.57
C ILE A 372 -21.11 5.11 -10.24
N GLY A 373 -21.97 4.44 -10.99
CA GLY A 373 -23.15 5.07 -11.61
C GLY A 373 -24.29 5.39 -10.62
N ASP A 374 -24.22 4.87 -9.39
CA ASP A 374 -25.18 5.11 -8.32
C ASP A 374 -24.79 6.26 -7.38
N LEU A 375 -23.59 6.84 -7.57
CA LEU A 375 -23.06 7.96 -6.80
C LEU A 375 -23.18 9.28 -7.53
#